data_4056befd0699d5a2488a66df133862ee
#
_entry.id   4056befd0699d5a2488a66df133862ee
#
_cell.length_a   1.000
_cell.length_b   1.000
_cell.length_c   1.000
_cell.angle_alpha   90.00
_cell.angle_beta   90.00
_cell.angle_gamma   90.00
#
_symmetry.space_group_name_H-M   'P 1'
#
loop_
_entity.id
_entity.type
_entity.pdbx_description
1 polymer ?
#
loop_
_entity_poly.entity_id
_entity_poly.type
_entity_poly.pdbx_seq_one_letter_code
_entity_poly.pdbx_strand_id
1 'polypeptide(L)' 'MDVHVRDLRYFIAVAEELHFRKAAERLFVSQPVLSRQIARLETMVQARLLERDHRLVRLTPAGEYLLGR' A
#
# COMPACT_ATOMS: atom_id res chain seq x y z
N MET A 1 12.50 13.48 -0.98
CA MET A 1 11.51 12.44 -1.23
C MET A 1 10.13 13.04 -1.21
N ASP A 2 9.39 12.92 -2.32
CA ASP A 2 8.09 13.58 -2.48
C ASP A 2 6.93 12.61 -2.27
N VAL A 3 6.78 12.17 -1.03
CA VAL A 3 5.65 11.31 -0.68
C VAL A 3 4.45 12.21 -0.38
N HIS A 4 3.39 12.04 -1.15
CA HIS A 4 2.18 12.81 -0.96
C HIS A 4 1.25 12.15 0.05
N VAL A 5 0.40 12.95 0.68
CA VAL A 5 -0.62 12.44 1.60
C VAL A 5 -1.47 11.36 0.92
N ARG A 6 -1.78 11.53 -0.37
CA ARG A 6 -2.54 10.54 -1.13
C ARG A 6 -1.84 9.18 -1.14
N ASP A 7 -0.52 9.17 -1.35
CA ASP A 7 0.23 7.90 -1.37
C ASP A 7 0.11 7.19 -0.02
N LEU A 8 0.21 7.94 1.07
CA LEU A 8 0.08 7.38 2.42
C LEU A 8 -1.35 6.90 2.68
N ARG A 9 -2.36 7.62 2.22
CA ARG A 9 -3.75 7.18 2.38
C ARG A 9 -4.00 5.85 1.67
N TYR A 10 -3.47 5.70 0.47
CA TYR A 10 -3.60 4.45 -0.27
C TYR A 10 -2.90 3.31 0.45
N PHE A 11 -1.69 3.56 0.93
CA PHE A 11 -0.95 2.55 1.68
C PHE A 11 -1.69 2.16 2.97
N ILE A 12 -2.18 3.13 3.74
CA ILE A 12 -2.91 2.86 4.98
C ILE A 12 -4.14 2.01 4.69
N ALA A 13 -4.87 2.32 3.63
CA ALA A 13 -6.07 1.53 3.28
C ALA A 13 -5.70 0.06 3.01
N VAL A 14 -4.64 -0.18 2.24
CA VAL A 14 -4.20 -1.55 1.98
C VAL A 14 -3.73 -2.23 3.26
N ALA A 15 -2.98 -1.50 4.08
CA ALA A 15 -2.46 -2.03 5.35
C ALA A 15 -3.58 -2.44 6.30
N GLU A 16 -4.65 -1.66 6.34
CA GLU A 16 -5.79 -1.96 7.21
C GLU A 16 -6.67 -3.07 6.66
N GLU A 17 -6.90 -3.09 5.36
CA GLU A 17 -7.75 -4.11 4.74
C GLU A 17 -7.00 -5.42 4.53
N LEU A 18 -5.70 -5.36 4.27
CA LEU A 18 -4.86 -6.49 3.86
C LEU A 18 -5.49 -7.24 2.69
N HIS A 19 -6.11 -6.50 1.78
CA HIS A 19 -6.85 -7.03 0.65
C HIS A 19 -6.97 -5.92 -0.38
N PHE A 20 -6.34 -6.09 -1.55
CA PHE A 20 -6.28 -5.01 -2.54
C PHE A 20 -7.64 -4.63 -3.10
N ARG A 21 -8.50 -5.61 -3.38
CA ARG A 21 -9.84 -5.30 -3.92
C ARG A 21 -10.65 -4.46 -2.94
N LYS A 22 -10.65 -4.86 -1.66
CA LYS A 22 -11.40 -4.12 -0.64
C LYS A 22 -10.84 -2.73 -0.43
N ALA A 23 -9.52 -2.61 -0.43
CA ALA A 23 -8.88 -1.31 -0.31
C ALA A 23 -9.24 -0.41 -1.50
N ALA A 24 -9.22 -0.96 -2.71
CA ALA A 24 -9.59 -0.19 -3.90
C ALA A 24 -11.04 0.27 -3.83
N GLU A 25 -11.95 -0.60 -3.38
CA GLU A 25 -13.34 -0.23 -3.19
C GLU A 25 -13.50 0.89 -2.17
N ARG A 26 -12.79 0.78 -1.05
CA ARG A 26 -12.79 1.78 0.01
C ARG A 26 -12.32 3.14 -0.48
N LEU A 27 -11.35 3.14 -1.40
CA LEU A 27 -10.75 4.36 -1.95
C LEU A 27 -11.45 4.86 -3.20
N PHE A 28 -12.43 4.13 -3.72
CA PHE A 28 -13.14 4.46 -4.95
C PHE A 28 -12.20 4.54 -6.16
N VAL A 29 -11.25 3.61 -6.24
CA VAL A 29 -10.32 3.49 -7.36
C VAL A 29 -10.30 2.05 -7.86
N SER A 30 -9.75 1.85 -9.06
CA SER A 30 -9.56 0.50 -9.57
C SER A 30 -8.35 -0.17 -8.92
N GLN A 31 -8.31 -1.50 -8.90
CA GLN A 31 -7.15 -2.21 -8.38
C GLN A 31 -5.86 -1.87 -9.13
N PRO A 32 -5.84 -1.79 -10.49
CA PRO A 32 -4.60 -1.39 -11.18
C PRO A 32 -4.10 -0.01 -10.76
N VAL A 33 -5.00 0.94 -10.53
CA VAL A 33 -4.61 2.27 -10.05
C VAL A 33 -3.99 2.16 -8.67
N LEU A 34 -4.63 1.42 -7.76
CA LEU A 34 -4.11 1.23 -6.41
C LEU A 34 -2.74 0.55 -6.44
N SER A 35 -2.59 -0.52 -7.22
CA SER A 35 -1.33 -1.25 -7.33
C SER A 35 -0.21 -0.35 -7.83
N ARG A 36 -0.48 0.50 -8.82
CA ARG A 36 0.54 1.43 -9.32
C ARG A 36 0.93 2.47 -8.28
N GLN A 37 -0.04 2.97 -7.51
CA GLN A 37 0.26 3.95 -6.47
C GLN A 37 1.11 3.33 -5.36
N ILE A 38 0.83 2.10 -4.98
CA ILE A 38 1.64 1.40 -3.99
C ILE A 38 3.06 1.16 -4.53
N ALA A 39 3.19 0.70 -5.77
CA ALA A 39 4.50 0.48 -6.39
C ALA A 39 5.30 1.77 -6.46
N ARG A 40 4.65 2.88 -6.80
CA ARG A 40 5.28 4.19 -6.82
C ARG A 40 5.80 4.59 -5.44
N LEU A 41 4.99 4.38 -4.41
CA LEU A 41 5.41 4.69 -3.03
C LEU A 41 6.61 3.84 -2.64
N GLU A 42 6.58 2.55 -2.93
CA GLU A 42 7.69 1.66 -2.63
C GLU A 42 8.98 2.11 -3.33
N THR A 43 8.86 2.55 -4.58
CA THR A 43 10.02 3.08 -5.30
C THR A 43 10.55 4.34 -4.62
N MET A 44 9.67 5.25 -4.21
CA MET A 44 10.08 6.49 -3.57
C MET A 44 10.77 6.26 -2.23
N VAL A 45 10.28 5.32 -1.43
CA VAL A 45 10.90 5.03 -0.14
C VAL A 45 12.01 3.98 -0.24
N GLN A 46 12.23 3.42 -1.42
CA GLN A 46 13.27 2.43 -1.71
C GLN A 46 13.15 1.20 -0.82
N ALA A 47 11.94 0.73 -0.61
CA ALA A 47 11.67 -0.44 0.22
C ALA A 47 10.36 -1.09 -0.18
N ARG A 48 10.27 -2.41 -0.03
CA ARG A 48 9.00 -3.09 -0.14
C ARG A 48 8.21 -2.85 1.14
N LEU A 49 6.97 -2.42 0.99
CA LEU A 49 6.09 -2.14 2.12
C LEU A 49 5.08 -3.24 2.33
N LEU A 50 4.74 -3.95 1.25
CA LEU A 50 3.76 -5.02 1.27
C LEU A 50 4.31 -6.22 0.53
N GLU A 51 4.06 -7.41 1.07
CA GLU A 51 4.31 -8.67 0.40
C GLU A 51 3.00 -9.28 -0.03
N ARG A 52 2.95 -9.74 -1.27
CA ARG A 52 1.80 -10.44 -1.81
C ARG A 52 2.21 -11.83 -2.24
N ASP A 53 1.41 -12.81 -1.84
CA ASP A 53 1.41 -14.08 -2.53
C ASP A 53 -0.02 -14.33 -3.03
N HIS A 54 -0.33 -15.54 -3.45
CA HIS A 54 -1.60 -15.84 -4.09
C HIS A 54 -2.83 -15.47 -3.26
N ARG A 55 -2.72 -15.43 -1.96
CA ARG A 55 -3.88 -15.31 -1.07
C ARG A 55 -3.71 -14.30 0.03
N LEU A 56 -2.47 -13.90 0.30
CA LEU A 56 -2.18 -13.08 1.47
C LEU A 56 -1.47 -11.80 1.08
N VAL A 57 -1.88 -10.75 1.75
CA VAL A 57 -1.17 -9.48 1.73
C VAL A 57 -0.67 -9.24 3.13
N ARG A 58 0.62 -8.95 3.29
CA ARG A 58 1.23 -8.71 4.60
C ARG A 58 2.09 -7.47 4.54
N LEU A 59 2.21 -6.80 5.68
CA LEU A 59 3.17 -5.72 5.82
C LEU A 59 4.57 -6.29 5.97
N THR A 60 5.55 -5.68 5.29
CA THR A 60 6.96 -5.93 5.57
C THR A 60 7.35 -5.17 6.84
N PRO A 61 8.53 -5.42 7.43
CA PRO A 61 9.01 -4.59 8.53
C PRO A 61 9.05 -3.10 8.17
N ALA A 62 9.47 -2.78 6.93
CA ALA A 62 9.45 -1.39 6.46
C ALA A 62 8.02 -0.84 6.41
N GLY A 63 7.06 -1.65 5.97
CA GLY A 63 5.65 -1.26 5.94
C GLY A 63 5.11 -1.00 7.33
N GLU A 64 5.44 -1.84 8.29
CA GLU A 64 5.03 -1.63 9.67
C GLU A 64 5.63 -0.35 10.24
N TYR A 65 6.89 -0.11 9.95
CA TYR A 65 7.56 1.11 10.39
C TYR A 65 6.87 2.36 9.83
N LEU A 66 6.55 2.34 8.53
CA LEU A 66 5.90 3.49 7.89
C LEU A 66 4.48 3.69 8.45
N LEU A 67 3.78 2.61 8.74
CA LEU A 67 2.43 2.68 9.31
C LEU A 67 2.43 3.18 10.75
N GLY A 68 3.57 3.12 11.43
CA GLY A 68 3.70 3.60 12.80
C GLY A 68 3.39 2.55 13.86
N ARG A 69 3.58 1.30 13.51
CA ARG A 69 3.38 0.20 14.47
C ARG A 69 4.69 -0.39 14.93
#